data_a1a5438d936b0a439440734c4a0f9d0d
#
_entry.id   a1a5438d936b0a439440734c4a0f9d0d
#
_cell.length_a   1.000
_cell.length_b   1.000
_cell.length_c   1.000
_cell.angle_alpha   90.00
_cell.angle_beta   90.00
_cell.angle_gamma   90.00
#
_symmetry.space_group_name_H-M   'P 1'
#
loop_
_entity.id
_entity.type
_entity.pdbx_description
1 polymer ?
#
loop_
_entity_poly.entity_id
_entity_poly.type
_entity_poly.pdbx_seq_one_letter_code
_entity_poly.pdbx_strand_id
1 'polypeptide(L)'
;ISGMEHNAVARPAMQLEAAGVSVSIAPCDETGVLRLTEFEKLFTPQTRLVVMQYASNVSGTIQPIAEIGAICRRHGALFAVDSAQAAGHFLFNMQALQVDAMCFTGHKGLLGPSGIGGFVMNEAMNKALTPLIAGGTGSMSASLEMPPTLPDRYEAGTPNLPGIMGLGVALRYLMEVGPDALHKREMALTDRFLDGLHGNSHIRVPGPVDAKGRVGVISVDFLRQDNAEVAFQLEEQYGILTRCGLHCAPLAHKTLGTYPEGTVRFSVGYTTTEDEVD
;
A
#
# COMPACT_ATOMS: atom_id res chain seq x y z
N ILE A 1 -2.20 2.09 -13.59
CA ILE A 1 -1.71 2.39 -12.22
C ILE A 1 -2.05 3.82 -11.86
N SER A 2 -1.96 4.21 -10.59
CA SER A 2 -2.15 5.61 -10.15
C SER A 2 -0.84 6.41 -10.09
N GLY A 3 -0.98 7.74 -9.98
CA GLY A 3 0.13 8.66 -9.69
C GLY A 3 0.64 8.60 -8.24
N MET A 4 0.14 7.67 -7.43
CA MET A 4 0.52 7.52 -6.01
C MET A 4 1.27 6.20 -5.72
N GLU A 5 1.54 5.38 -6.74
CA GLU A 5 2.05 4.03 -6.54
C GLU A 5 3.45 3.96 -5.90
N HIS A 6 3.60 2.98 -5.01
CA HIS A 6 4.90 2.53 -4.53
C HIS A 6 5.72 1.89 -5.66
N ASN A 7 7.05 1.92 -5.56
CA ASN A 7 7.96 1.30 -6.54
C ASN A 7 7.72 -0.21 -6.76
N ALA A 8 7.09 -0.90 -5.82
CA ALA A 8 6.70 -2.31 -6.02
C ALA A 8 5.68 -2.49 -7.15
N VAL A 9 4.87 -1.48 -7.44
CA VAL A 9 3.92 -1.44 -8.57
C VAL A 9 4.51 -0.64 -9.74
N ALA A 10 5.06 0.54 -9.47
CA ALA A 10 5.53 1.44 -10.52
C ALA A 10 6.67 0.83 -11.36
N ARG A 11 7.67 0.21 -10.72
CA ARG A 11 8.82 -0.37 -11.46
C ARG A 11 8.44 -1.53 -12.38
N PRO A 12 7.67 -2.54 -11.96
CA PRO A 12 7.18 -3.56 -12.87
C PRO A 12 6.32 -3.00 -14.01
N ALA A 13 5.49 -1.99 -13.73
CA ALA A 13 4.70 -1.33 -14.78
C ALA A 13 5.61 -0.67 -15.85
N MET A 14 6.67 0.06 -15.44
CA MET A 14 7.63 0.66 -16.36
C MET A 14 8.45 -0.40 -17.14
N GLN A 15 8.73 -1.54 -16.52
CA GLN A 15 9.37 -2.66 -17.25
C GLN A 15 8.44 -3.25 -18.32
N LEU A 16 7.16 -3.38 -18.03
CA LEU A 16 6.17 -3.81 -19.02
C LEU A 16 6.03 -2.79 -20.14
N GLU A 17 6.03 -1.49 -19.82
CA GLU A 17 6.02 -0.43 -20.83
C GLU A 17 7.23 -0.52 -21.77
N ALA A 18 8.43 -0.71 -21.21
CA ALA A 18 9.65 -0.92 -21.99
C ALA A 18 9.59 -2.20 -22.86
N ALA A 19 8.76 -3.18 -22.48
CA ALA A 19 8.50 -4.40 -23.25
C ALA A 19 7.35 -4.24 -24.27
N GLY A 20 6.80 -3.03 -24.45
CA GLY A 20 5.77 -2.72 -25.45
C GLY A 20 4.32 -2.81 -24.95
N VAL A 21 4.10 -2.96 -23.64
CA VAL A 21 2.76 -2.87 -23.05
C VAL A 21 2.40 -1.40 -22.81
N SER A 22 1.23 -0.96 -23.24
CA SER A 22 0.76 0.40 -22.94
C SER A 22 0.44 0.53 -21.44
N VAL A 23 1.09 1.48 -20.78
CA VAL A 23 0.86 1.79 -19.37
C VAL A 23 0.31 3.22 -19.25
N SER A 24 -0.81 3.37 -18.54
CA SER A 24 -1.39 4.67 -18.20
C SER A 24 -1.22 4.95 -16.71
N ILE A 25 -0.83 6.19 -16.38
CA ILE A 25 -0.75 6.66 -15.00
C ILE A 25 -1.94 7.60 -14.76
N ALA A 26 -2.90 7.15 -13.96
CA ALA A 26 -4.10 7.91 -13.64
C ALA A 26 -3.77 9.06 -12.66
N PRO A 27 -4.27 10.28 -12.93
CA PRO A 27 -3.99 11.42 -12.09
C PRO A 27 -4.72 11.35 -10.76
N CYS A 28 -4.07 11.85 -9.73
CA CYS A 28 -4.66 12.08 -8.40
C CYS A 28 -4.75 13.59 -8.14
N ASP A 29 -5.53 13.97 -7.15
CA ASP A 29 -5.59 15.36 -6.70
C ASP A 29 -4.41 15.71 -5.76
N GLU A 30 -4.40 16.91 -5.22
CA GLU A 30 -3.37 17.44 -4.32
C GLU A 30 -3.32 16.73 -2.95
N THR A 31 -4.37 15.99 -2.59
CA THR A 31 -4.40 15.13 -1.40
C THR A 31 -4.00 13.68 -1.70
N GLY A 32 -3.75 13.37 -2.97
CA GLY A 32 -3.37 12.04 -3.43
C GLY A 32 -4.56 11.11 -3.71
N VAL A 33 -5.81 11.60 -3.70
CA VAL A 33 -6.99 10.81 -4.06
C VAL A 33 -7.13 10.73 -5.58
N LEU A 34 -7.43 9.55 -6.09
CA LEU A 34 -7.60 9.29 -7.53
C LEU A 34 -8.75 10.13 -8.10
N ARG A 35 -8.52 10.79 -9.21
CA ARG A 35 -9.54 11.52 -9.97
C ARG A 35 -10.35 10.52 -10.83
N LEU A 36 -11.44 9.99 -10.30
CA LEU A 36 -12.22 8.90 -10.92
C LEU A 36 -12.66 9.20 -12.34
N THR A 37 -13.12 10.43 -12.62
CA THR A 37 -13.54 10.82 -13.97
C THR A 37 -12.40 10.79 -14.97
N GLU A 38 -11.19 11.23 -14.56
CA GLU A 38 -10.01 11.21 -15.40
C GLU A 38 -9.48 9.77 -15.56
N PHE A 39 -9.54 8.98 -14.49
CA PHE A 39 -9.18 7.57 -14.52
C PHE A 39 -10.04 6.78 -15.52
N GLU A 40 -11.36 6.96 -15.51
CA GLU A 40 -12.26 6.24 -16.41
C GLU A 40 -12.01 6.58 -17.89
N LYS A 41 -11.59 7.81 -18.23
CA LYS A 41 -11.22 8.20 -19.59
C LYS A 41 -9.97 7.48 -20.13
N LEU A 42 -9.14 6.89 -19.27
CA LEU A 42 -7.94 6.17 -19.69
C LEU A 42 -8.24 4.75 -20.21
N PHE A 43 -9.45 4.25 -20.01
CA PHE A 43 -9.80 2.92 -20.49
C PHE A 43 -9.93 2.87 -22.01
N THR A 44 -9.37 1.83 -22.57
CA THR A 44 -9.49 1.48 -23.98
C THR A 44 -9.98 0.03 -24.11
N PRO A 45 -10.41 -0.44 -25.28
CA PRO A 45 -10.76 -1.86 -25.49
C PRO A 45 -9.61 -2.85 -25.20
N GLN A 46 -8.36 -2.34 -25.15
CA GLN A 46 -7.17 -3.15 -24.84
C GLN A 46 -6.81 -3.14 -23.35
N THR A 47 -7.46 -2.33 -22.53
CA THR A 47 -7.19 -2.30 -21.07
C THR A 47 -7.56 -3.64 -20.44
N ARG A 48 -6.59 -4.32 -19.84
CA ARG A 48 -6.74 -5.66 -19.27
C ARG A 48 -6.61 -5.68 -17.76
N LEU A 49 -5.76 -4.83 -17.19
CA LEU A 49 -5.43 -4.85 -15.78
C LEU A 49 -5.30 -3.44 -15.23
N VAL A 50 -5.90 -3.21 -14.10
CA VAL A 50 -5.68 -2.06 -13.23
C VAL A 50 -4.98 -2.53 -11.97
N VAL A 51 -3.92 -1.83 -11.55
CA VAL A 51 -3.24 -2.07 -10.28
C VAL A 51 -3.19 -0.76 -9.51
N MET A 52 -3.70 -0.74 -8.28
CA MET A 52 -3.74 0.45 -7.42
C MET A 52 -3.34 0.09 -6.00
N GLN A 53 -2.61 0.98 -5.33
CA GLN A 53 -2.46 0.86 -3.89
C GLN A 53 -3.78 1.21 -3.18
N TYR A 54 -4.07 0.53 -2.06
CA TYR A 54 -5.23 0.84 -1.23
C TYR A 54 -5.02 2.14 -0.43
N ALA A 55 -3.84 2.28 0.15
CA ALA A 55 -3.44 3.47 0.90
C ALA A 55 -1.99 3.85 0.60
N SER A 56 -1.71 5.15 0.62
CA SER A 56 -0.37 5.69 0.33
C SER A 56 0.60 5.47 1.50
N ASN A 57 1.78 4.98 1.18
CA ASN A 57 2.89 4.90 2.13
C ASN A 57 3.61 6.24 2.34
N VAL A 58 3.19 7.29 1.65
CA VAL A 58 3.70 8.67 1.81
C VAL A 58 2.74 9.49 2.63
N SER A 59 1.52 9.72 2.14
CA SER A 59 0.52 10.61 2.75
C SER A 59 -0.52 9.91 3.60
N GLY A 60 -0.54 8.58 3.61
CA GLY A 60 -1.59 7.80 4.26
C GLY A 60 -2.93 7.77 3.49
N THR A 61 -3.10 8.56 2.46
CA THR A 61 -4.34 8.72 1.68
C THR A 61 -4.92 7.39 1.24
N ILE A 62 -6.18 7.13 1.59
CA ILE A 62 -6.93 5.94 1.17
C ILE A 62 -7.57 6.21 -0.20
N GLN A 63 -7.46 5.24 -1.11
CA GLN A 63 -8.06 5.31 -2.44
C GLN A 63 -9.53 4.85 -2.44
N PRO A 64 -10.38 5.36 -3.33
CA PRO A 64 -11.79 4.97 -3.47
C PRO A 64 -11.92 3.61 -4.19
N ILE A 65 -11.47 2.53 -3.50
CA ILE A 65 -11.30 1.19 -4.09
C ILE A 65 -12.62 0.61 -4.63
N ALA A 66 -13.74 0.85 -3.94
CA ALA A 66 -15.05 0.36 -4.37
C ALA A 66 -15.48 0.98 -5.72
N GLU A 67 -15.30 2.30 -5.86
CA GLU A 67 -15.60 3.05 -7.08
C GLU A 67 -14.67 2.63 -8.22
N ILE A 68 -13.37 2.45 -7.93
CA ILE A 68 -12.39 1.94 -8.89
C ILE A 68 -12.79 0.54 -9.37
N GLY A 69 -13.14 -0.36 -8.45
CA GLY A 69 -13.60 -1.70 -8.76
C GLY A 69 -14.84 -1.71 -9.65
N ALA A 70 -15.82 -0.84 -9.35
CA ALA A 70 -17.01 -0.69 -10.16
C ALA A 70 -16.70 -0.20 -11.58
N ILE A 71 -15.75 0.73 -11.74
CA ILE A 71 -15.27 1.19 -13.06
C ILE A 71 -14.60 0.02 -13.80
N CYS A 72 -13.65 -0.68 -13.17
CA CYS A 72 -12.97 -1.81 -13.77
C CYS A 72 -13.95 -2.88 -14.26
N ARG A 73 -14.96 -3.20 -13.44
CA ARG A 73 -16.00 -4.16 -13.78
C ARG A 73 -16.81 -3.76 -15.01
N ARG A 74 -17.20 -2.46 -15.12
CA ARG A 74 -17.93 -1.94 -16.30
C ARG A 74 -17.11 -2.08 -17.58
N HIS A 75 -15.80 -1.93 -17.50
CA HIS A 75 -14.89 -1.99 -18.65
C HIS A 75 -14.30 -3.39 -18.90
N GLY A 76 -14.64 -4.39 -18.08
CA GLY A 76 -14.15 -5.77 -18.23
C GLY A 76 -12.65 -5.92 -17.94
N ALA A 77 -12.05 -4.99 -17.20
CA ALA A 77 -10.66 -5.05 -16.77
C ALA A 77 -10.54 -5.75 -15.40
N LEU A 78 -9.50 -6.54 -15.21
CA LEU A 78 -9.14 -7.10 -13.91
C LEU A 78 -8.59 -6.02 -12.99
N PHE A 79 -8.88 -6.14 -11.69
CA PHE A 79 -8.44 -5.17 -10.69
C PHE A 79 -7.64 -5.84 -9.59
N ALA A 80 -6.36 -5.45 -9.46
CA ALA A 80 -5.46 -5.86 -8.39
C ALA A 80 -5.15 -4.69 -7.45
N VAL A 81 -5.11 -4.98 -6.15
CA VAL A 81 -4.87 -3.97 -5.11
C VAL A 81 -3.61 -4.30 -4.33
N ASP A 82 -2.69 -3.34 -4.22
CA ASP A 82 -1.61 -3.34 -3.25
C ASP A 82 -2.15 -2.86 -1.89
N SER A 83 -2.38 -3.79 -0.98
CA SER A 83 -2.88 -3.49 0.37
C SER A 83 -1.79 -3.41 1.43
N ALA A 84 -0.52 -3.25 1.04
CA ALA A 84 0.61 -3.24 1.97
C ALA A 84 0.52 -2.19 3.09
N GLN A 85 -0.24 -1.12 2.90
CA GLN A 85 -0.51 -0.08 3.90
C GLN A 85 -1.94 -0.14 4.48
N ALA A 86 -2.76 -1.10 4.06
CA ALA A 86 -4.16 -1.20 4.48
C ALA A 86 -4.44 -2.50 5.25
N ALA A 87 -3.78 -3.59 4.86
CA ALA A 87 -3.96 -4.88 5.51
C ALA A 87 -3.56 -4.81 6.99
N GLY A 88 -4.48 -5.20 7.88
CA GLY A 88 -4.33 -5.15 9.33
C GLY A 88 -4.89 -3.90 9.99
N HIS A 89 -5.10 -2.81 9.25
CA HIS A 89 -5.67 -1.58 9.80
C HIS A 89 -7.20 -1.60 9.81
N PHE A 90 -7.83 -2.23 8.83
CA PHE A 90 -9.29 -2.40 8.78
C PHE A 90 -9.67 -3.64 7.97
N LEU A 91 -10.92 -4.08 8.18
CA LEU A 91 -11.48 -5.20 7.42
C LEU A 91 -12.01 -4.72 6.07
N PHE A 92 -11.78 -5.52 5.05
CA PHE A 92 -12.35 -5.30 3.74
C PHE A 92 -12.78 -6.62 3.09
N ASN A 93 -13.80 -6.54 2.26
CA ASN A 93 -14.33 -7.68 1.51
C ASN A 93 -14.03 -7.47 0.02
N MET A 94 -13.17 -8.32 -0.55
CA MET A 94 -12.77 -8.23 -1.96
C MET A 94 -13.94 -8.29 -2.93
N GLN A 95 -14.98 -9.10 -2.63
CA GLN A 95 -16.17 -9.23 -3.49
C GLN A 95 -16.99 -7.93 -3.47
N ALA A 96 -17.21 -7.35 -2.29
CA ALA A 96 -17.91 -6.07 -2.14
C ALA A 96 -17.18 -4.91 -2.83
N LEU A 97 -15.83 -4.93 -2.79
CA LEU A 97 -14.96 -3.96 -3.44
C LEU A 97 -14.72 -4.25 -4.92
N GLN A 98 -15.23 -5.39 -5.45
CA GLN A 98 -15.01 -5.84 -6.82
C GLN A 98 -13.53 -5.97 -7.21
N VAL A 99 -12.70 -6.40 -6.26
CA VAL A 99 -11.25 -6.63 -6.41
C VAL A 99 -11.00 -8.07 -6.81
N ASP A 100 -10.18 -8.30 -7.84
CA ASP A 100 -9.85 -9.64 -8.35
C ASP A 100 -8.61 -10.24 -7.70
N ALA A 101 -7.66 -9.38 -7.25
CA ALA A 101 -6.50 -9.80 -6.46
C ALA A 101 -6.12 -8.73 -5.44
N MET A 102 -5.65 -9.15 -4.28
CA MET A 102 -5.16 -8.29 -3.22
C MET A 102 -3.82 -8.81 -2.71
N CYS A 103 -2.77 -7.97 -2.81
CA CYS A 103 -1.42 -8.28 -2.36
C CYS A 103 -1.15 -7.64 -1.02
N PHE A 104 -0.48 -8.34 -0.11
CA PHE A 104 -0.16 -7.84 1.23
C PHE A 104 1.26 -8.21 1.66
N THR A 105 1.81 -7.46 2.61
CA THR A 105 3.05 -7.79 3.32
C THR A 105 2.77 -8.09 4.79
N GLY A 106 3.43 -9.13 5.33
CA GLY A 106 3.15 -9.59 6.68
C GLY A 106 3.69 -8.68 7.79
N HIS A 107 4.77 -7.93 7.55
CA HIS A 107 5.52 -7.21 8.58
C HIS A 107 5.08 -5.76 8.86
N LYS A 108 3.98 -5.31 8.25
CA LYS A 108 3.37 -3.98 8.51
C LYS A 108 2.14 -4.12 9.40
N GLY A 109 1.01 -3.56 9.01
CA GLY A 109 -0.23 -3.60 9.80
C GLY A 109 -0.71 -5.01 10.17
N LEU A 110 -0.25 -6.05 9.49
CA LEU A 110 -0.53 -7.45 9.87
C LEU A 110 0.34 -7.95 11.04
N LEU A 111 1.30 -7.17 11.55
CA LEU A 111 2.13 -7.44 12.72
C LEU A 111 2.94 -8.75 12.68
N GLY A 112 3.09 -9.33 11.51
CA GLY A 112 3.85 -10.57 11.29
C GLY A 112 5.36 -10.32 11.13
N PRO A 113 6.16 -11.38 11.02
CA PRO A 113 7.60 -11.27 10.83
C PRO A 113 7.96 -10.74 9.44
N SER A 114 9.18 -10.20 9.30
CA SER A 114 9.74 -9.83 8.00
C SER A 114 9.95 -11.06 7.11
N GLY A 115 9.96 -10.86 5.78
CA GLY A 115 10.23 -11.92 4.81
C GLY A 115 9.02 -12.82 4.52
N ILE A 116 7.81 -12.41 4.94
CA ILE A 116 6.55 -13.07 4.60
C ILE A 116 5.56 -12.06 4.03
N GLY A 117 4.80 -12.47 3.06
CA GLY A 117 3.71 -11.74 2.43
C GLY A 117 2.92 -12.71 1.57
N GLY A 118 1.91 -12.22 0.90
CA GLY A 118 1.08 -13.06 0.06
C GLY A 118 0.10 -12.27 -0.78
N PHE A 119 -0.73 -13.00 -1.47
CA PHE A 119 -1.86 -12.45 -2.20
C PHE A 119 -3.06 -13.38 -2.12
N VAL A 120 -4.22 -12.80 -2.21
CA VAL A 120 -5.51 -13.49 -2.37
C VAL A 120 -6.07 -13.08 -3.70
N MET A 121 -6.61 -14.03 -4.48
CA MET A 121 -7.19 -13.74 -5.78
C MET A 121 -8.44 -14.58 -6.03
N ASN A 122 -9.30 -14.09 -6.92
CA ASN A 122 -10.45 -14.84 -7.41
C ASN A 122 -10.06 -15.74 -8.60
N GLU A 123 -11.03 -16.54 -9.05
CA GLU A 123 -10.82 -17.48 -10.15
C GLU A 123 -10.54 -16.78 -11.49
N ALA A 124 -11.12 -15.60 -11.73
CA ALA A 124 -10.90 -14.84 -12.97
C ALA A 124 -9.43 -14.40 -13.08
N MET A 125 -8.89 -13.86 -11.99
CA MET A 125 -7.46 -13.49 -11.92
C MET A 125 -6.56 -14.71 -12.06
N ASN A 126 -6.86 -15.82 -11.35
CA ASN A 126 -6.08 -17.06 -11.45
C ASN A 126 -6.03 -17.63 -12.89
N LYS A 127 -7.12 -17.55 -13.63
CA LYS A 127 -7.16 -17.98 -15.04
C LYS A 127 -6.35 -17.07 -15.97
N ALA A 128 -6.27 -15.79 -15.65
CA ALA A 128 -5.57 -14.81 -16.48
C ALA A 128 -4.06 -14.77 -16.25
N LEU A 129 -3.59 -15.25 -15.10
CA LEU A 129 -2.16 -15.19 -14.71
C LEU A 129 -1.43 -16.48 -15.08
N THR A 130 -0.15 -16.34 -15.39
CA THR A 130 0.82 -17.43 -15.45
C THR A 130 1.85 -17.25 -14.33
N PRO A 131 2.35 -18.35 -13.72
CA PRO A 131 3.44 -18.24 -12.74
C PRO A 131 4.66 -17.55 -13.33
N LEU A 132 5.20 -16.55 -12.63
CA LEU A 132 6.45 -15.89 -12.99
C LEU A 132 7.66 -16.74 -12.58
N ILE A 133 7.53 -17.44 -11.45
CA ILE A 133 8.56 -18.29 -10.90
C ILE A 133 8.11 -19.75 -11.09
N ALA A 134 8.96 -20.57 -11.71
CA ALA A 134 8.74 -22.00 -11.88
C ALA A 134 9.79 -22.77 -11.07
N GLY A 135 9.36 -23.92 -10.49
CA GLY A 135 10.25 -24.77 -9.71
C GLY A 135 9.52 -25.95 -9.09
N GLY A 136 10.20 -26.71 -8.24
CA GLY A 136 9.62 -27.84 -7.53
C GLY A 136 8.61 -27.37 -6.47
N THR A 137 7.46 -28.02 -6.41
CA THR A 137 6.38 -27.68 -5.44
C THR A 137 6.10 -28.84 -4.47
N GLY A 138 6.76 -29.99 -4.66
CA GLY A 138 6.51 -31.22 -3.89
C GLY A 138 5.25 -31.99 -4.36
N SER A 139 4.47 -31.45 -5.28
CA SER A 139 3.34 -32.12 -5.91
C SER A 139 3.56 -32.32 -7.40
N MET A 140 2.82 -33.28 -8.02
CA MET A 140 2.88 -33.59 -9.46
C MET A 140 4.30 -33.76 -10.02
N SER A 141 5.21 -34.40 -9.25
CA SER A 141 6.65 -34.49 -9.54
C SER A 141 7.00 -35.15 -10.88
N ALA A 142 6.07 -35.88 -11.51
CA ALA A 142 6.25 -36.46 -12.83
C ALA A 142 6.00 -35.48 -13.99
N SER A 143 5.37 -34.31 -13.72
CA SER A 143 5.13 -33.27 -14.72
C SER A 143 6.31 -32.33 -14.82
N LEU A 144 6.61 -31.87 -16.04
CA LEU A 144 7.56 -30.77 -16.29
C LEU A 144 6.91 -29.39 -16.28
N GLU A 145 5.58 -29.33 -16.15
CA GLU A 145 4.82 -28.11 -16.05
C GLU A 145 4.48 -27.79 -14.59
N MET A 146 4.30 -26.50 -14.26
CA MET A 146 3.80 -26.10 -12.95
C MET A 146 2.41 -26.68 -12.70
N PRO A 147 2.13 -27.15 -11.47
CA PRO A 147 0.81 -27.65 -11.13
C PRO A 147 -0.29 -26.62 -11.41
N PRO A 148 -1.46 -27.02 -11.93
CA PRO A 148 -2.58 -26.10 -12.15
C PRO A 148 -3.32 -25.72 -10.87
N THR A 149 -3.10 -26.46 -9.79
CA THR A 149 -3.82 -26.33 -8.51
C THR A 149 -3.18 -25.29 -7.60
N LEU A 150 -3.99 -24.56 -6.86
CA LEU A 150 -3.55 -23.63 -5.81
C LEU A 150 -3.31 -24.41 -4.49
N PRO A 151 -2.33 -24.01 -3.68
CA PRO A 151 -1.40 -22.87 -3.86
C PRO A 151 -0.19 -23.22 -4.74
N ASP A 152 0.07 -24.49 -5.04
CA ASP A 152 1.28 -25.01 -5.68
C ASP A 152 1.63 -24.31 -6.99
N ARG A 153 0.61 -23.84 -7.71
CA ARG A 153 0.79 -23.11 -8.97
C ARG A 153 1.71 -21.89 -8.84
N TYR A 154 1.71 -21.23 -7.69
CA TYR A 154 2.45 -19.99 -7.46
C TYR A 154 3.50 -20.10 -6.34
N GLU A 155 3.63 -21.27 -5.72
CA GLU A 155 4.54 -21.51 -4.60
C GLU A 155 5.63 -22.51 -4.97
N ALA A 156 6.62 -22.05 -5.73
CA ALA A 156 7.80 -22.85 -6.07
C ALA A 156 8.84 -22.83 -4.94
N GLY A 157 9.36 -24.01 -4.60
CA GLY A 157 10.36 -24.21 -3.56
C GLY A 157 9.77 -24.47 -2.17
N THR A 158 10.65 -24.68 -1.18
CA THR A 158 10.25 -24.88 0.22
C THR A 158 9.76 -23.55 0.80
N PRO A 159 8.51 -23.46 1.30
CA PRO A 159 7.99 -22.22 1.82
C PRO A 159 8.67 -21.81 3.13
N ASN A 160 8.64 -20.50 3.44
CA ASN A 160 9.13 -19.94 4.70
C ASN A 160 8.17 -20.30 5.87
N LEU A 161 8.25 -21.56 6.33
CA LEU A 161 7.38 -22.06 7.40
C LEU A 161 7.43 -21.22 8.69
N PRO A 162 8.62 -20.80 9.20
CA PRO A 162 8.67 -19.94 10.38
C PRO A 162 7.92 -18.61 10.15
N GLY A 163 8.07 -17.99 8.98
CA GLY A 163 7.36 -16.75 8.62
C GLY A 163 5.85 -16.95 8.53
N ILE A 164 5.40 -18.05 7.91
CA ILE A 164 3.97 -18.40 7.81
C ILE A 164 3.37 -18.62 9.21
N MET A 165 4.07 -19.39 10.05
CA MET A 165 3.63 -19.64 11.43
C MET A 165 3.54 -18.35 12.24
N GLY A 166 4.56 -17.49 12.16
CA GLY A 166 4.59 -16.20 12.84
C GLY A 166 3.47 -15.27 12.36
N LEU A 167 3.23 -15.18 11.05
CA LEU A 167 2.10 -14.43 10.51
C LEU A 167 0.76 -15.00 11.01
N GLY A 168 0.61 -16.32 11.06
CA GLY A 168 -0.59 -16.97 11.59
C GLY A 168 -0.88 -16.63 13.07
N VAL A 169 0.18 -16.45 13.90
CA VAL A 169 0.04 -15.97 15.27
C VAL A 169 -0.42 -14.51 15.30
N ALA A 170 0.21 -13.66 14.51
CA ALA A 170 -0.12 -12.23 14.41
C ALA A 170 -1.57 -12.01 13.95
N LEU A 171 -2.03 -12.76 12.95
CA LEU A 171 -3.41 -12.68 12.47
C LEU A 171 -4.43 -13.11 13.53
N ARG A 172 -4.15 -14.15 14.33
CA ARG A 172 -5.02 -14.53 15.45
C ARG A 172 -5.12 -13.41 16.48
N TYR A 173 -3.99 -12.81 16.84
CA TYR A 173 -3.95 -11.65 17.73
C TYR A 173 -4.78 -10.48 17.20
N LEU A 174 -4.61 -10.11 15.93
CA LEU A 174 -5.40 -9.05 15.30
C LEU A 174 -6.90 -9.34 15.31
N MET A 175 -7.29 -10.58 15.07
CA MET A 175 -8.71 -10.99 15.11
C MET A 175 -9.27 -10.99 16.53
N GLU A 176 -8.46 -11.30 17.55
CA GLU A 176 -8.86 -11.27 18.95
C GLU A 176 -9.04 -9.83 19.46
N VAL A 177 -8.09 -8.94 19.16
CA VAL A 177 -8.16 -7.52 19.55
C VAL A 177 -9.23 -6.76 18.76
N GLY A 178 -9.44 -7.15 17.51
CA GLY A 178 -10.35 -6.50 16.56
C GLY A 178 -9.70 -5.38 15.76
N PRO A 179 -9.56 -5.53 14.44
CA PRO A 179 -8.94 -4.52 13.55
C PRO A 179 -9.58 -3.13 13.67
N ASP A 180 -10.91 -3.07 13.82
CA ASP A 180 -11.64 -1.80 13.94
C ASP A 180 -11.26 -1.02 15.22
N ALA A 181 -10.99 -1.73 16.32
CA ALA A 181 -10.56 -1.12 17.58
C ALA A 181 -9.15 -0.54 17.43
N LEU A 182 -8.25 -1.27 16.77
CA LEU A 182 -6.89 -0.83 16.47
C LEU A 182 -6.89 0.39 15.55
N HIS A 183 -7.65 0.32 14.47
CA HIS A 183 -7.80 1.43 13.53
C HIS A 183 -8.34 2.69 14.21
N LYS A 184 -9.39 2.57 15.03
CA LYS A 184 -9.94 3.70 15.78
C LYS A 184 -8.91 4.36 16.69
N ARG A 185 -8.08 3.56 17.38
CA ARG A 185 -6.99 4.08 18.21
C ARG A 185 -5.93 4.81 17.37
N GLU A 186 -5.47 4.21 16.28
CA GLU A 186 -4.49 4.82 15.38
C GLU A 186 -5.00 6.15 14.81
N MET A 187 -6.27 6.22 14.43
CA MET A 187 -6.86 7.45 13.91
C MET A 187 -6.99 8.54 14.98
N ALA A 188 -7.29 8.20 16.21
CA ALA A 188 -7.32 9.17 17.32
C ALA A 188 -5.93 9.76 17.57
N LEU A 189 -4.86 8.95 17.54
CA LEU A 189 -3.48 9.41 17.66
C LEU A 189 -3.03 10.20 16.43
N THR A 190 -3.49 9.83 15.26
CA THR A 190 -3.22 10.55 14.00
C THR A 190 -3.86 11.94 14.01
N ASP A 191 -5.12 12.07 14.45
CA ASP A 191 -5.76 13.38 14.63
C ASP A 191 -5.00 14.25 15.63
N ARG A 192 -4.65 13.69 16.80
CA ARG A 192 -3.86 14.40 17.82
C ARG A 192 -2.54 14.93 17.25
N PHE A 193 -1.82 14.13 16.48
CA PHE A 193 -0.58 14.54 15.83
C PHE A 193 -0.82 15.67 14.81
N LEU A 194 -1.84 15.55 13.97
CA LEU A 194 -2.20 16.56 12.97
C LEU A 194 -2.65 17.87 13.61
N ASP A 195 -3.43 17.79 14.69
CA ASP A 195 -3.88 18.96 15.47
C ASP A 195 -2.68 19.69 16.07
N GLY A 196 -1.67 18.99 16.59
CA GLY A 196 -0.43 19.58 17.10
C GLY A 196 0.40 20.31 16.04
N LEU A 197 0.25 19.93 14.78
CA LEU A 197 0.92 20.59 13.65
C LEU A 197 0.11 21.77 13.08
N HIS A 198 -1.18 21.86 13.42
CA HIS A 198 -2.08 22.82 12.82
C HIS A 198 -1.65 24.28 13.04
N GLY A 199 -1.73 25.10 11.97
CA GLY A 199 -1.38 26.52 12.03
C GLY A 199 0.13 26.82 11.99
N ASN A 200 1.00 25.81 11.95
CA ASN A 200 2.43 26.01 11.78
C ASN A 200 2.79 26.34 10.32
N SER A 201 3.09 27.62 10.05
CA SER A 201 3.45 28.09 8.69
C SER A 201 4.84 27.64 8.19
N HIS A 202 5.61 26.95 9.01
CA HIS A 202 6.96 26.46 8.64
C HIS A 202 6.95 25.04 8.09
N ILE A 203 5.79 24.40 8.11
CA ILE A 203 5.60 23.02 7.62
C ILE A 203 4.44 22.93 6.64
N ARG A 204 4.48 21.90 5.83
CA ARG A 204 3.37 21.45 5.00
C ARG A 204 3.12 19.96 5.29
N VAL A 205 1.86 19.56 5.43
CA VAL A 205 1.44 18.16 5.54
C VAL A 205 0.83 17.75 4.21
N PRO A 206 1.56 17.02 3.33
CA PRO A 206 1.02 16.51 2.08
C PRO A 206 -0.03 15.42 2.32
N GLY A 207 -1.16 15.48 1.64
CA GLY A 207 -2.26 14.53 1.78
C GLY A 207 -3.43 15.09 2.59
N PRO A 208 -4.32 14.21 3.11
CA PRO A 208 -5.45 14.63 3.93
C PRO A 208 -5.00 15.34 5.20
N VAL A 209 -5.68 16.42 5.56
CA VAL A 209 -5.33 17.29 6.70
C VAL A 209 -5.92 16.80 8.04
N ASP A 210 -6.78 15.79 8.00
CA ASP A 210 -7.39 15.13 9.16
C ASP A 210 -7.24 13.60 9.04
N ALA A 211 -7.64 12.84 10.04
CA ALA A 211 -7.57 11.38 10.02
C ALA A 211 -8.59 10.74 9.08
N LYS A 212 -9.56 11.50 8.57
CA LYS A 212 -10.58 10.97 7.67
C LYS A 212 -9.99 10.67 6.29
N GLY A 213 -10.17 9.43 5.84
CA GLY A 213 -9.68 9.01 4.53
C GLY A 213 -8.18 8.73 4.47
N ARG A 214 -7.54 8.44 5.61
CA ARG A 214 -6.12 8.07 5.69
C ARG A 214 -5.86 6.91 6.66
N VAL A 215 -4.66 6.37 6.60
CA VAL A 215 -4.06 5.49 7.61
C VAL A 215 -3.05 6.28 8.43
N GLY A 216 -2.54 5.71 9.52
CA GLY A 216 -1.61 6.34 10.47
C GLY A 216 -0.20 6.64 9.92
N VAL A 217 -0.12 7.09 8.67
CA VAL A 217 1.11 7.50 7.98
C VAL A 217 1.01 8.99 7.66
N ILE A 218 1.93 9.79 8.19
CA ILE A 218 1.92 11.25 8.06
C ILE A 218 3.27 11.71 7.53
N SER A 219 3.28 12.34 6.37
CA SER A 219 4.44 13.05 5.85
C SER A 219 4.39 14.51 6.26
N VAL A 220 5.54 15.04 6.66
CA VAL A 220 5.73 16.46 6.96
C VAL A 220 6.88 16.98 6.10
N ASP A 221 6.64 18.09 5.41
CA ASP A 221 7.62 18.82 4.61
C ASP A 221 8.01 20.10 5.35
N PHE A 222 9.27 20.21 5.75
CA PHE A 222 9.79 21.35 6.51
C PHE A 222 10.26 22.43 5.54
N LEU A 223 9.44 23.48 5.36
CA LEU A 223 9.61 24.49 4.32
C LEU A 223 10.84 25.41 4.47
N ARG A 224 11.46 25.42 5.65
CA ARG A 224 12.61 26.30 6.00
C ARG A 224 13.86 25.57 6.42
N GLN A 225 13.83 24.25 6.44
CA GLN A 225 14.92 23.39 6.86
C GLN A 225 15.03 22.21 5.91
N ASP A 226 16.19 21.61 5.83
CA ASP A 226 16.36 20.35 5.10
C ASP A 226 15.68 19.21 5.85
N ASN A 227 14.84 18.45 5.15
CA ASN A 227 14.08 17.33 5.72
C ASN A 227 14.99 16.24 6.33
N ALA A 228 16.19 16.01 5.77
CA ALA A 228 17.12 15.03 6.31
C ALA A 228 17.80 15.53 7.58
N GLU A 229 18.13 16.82 7.64
CA GLU A 229 18.68 17.44 8.87
C GLU A 229 17.63 17.40 10.00
N VAL A 230 16.37 17.70 9.71
CA VAL A 230 15.29 17.61 10.72
C VAL A 230 15.11 16.18 11.20
N ALA A 231 15.08 15.20 10.31
CA ALA A 231 14.97 13.79 10.71
C ALA A 231 16.13 13.36 11.61
N PHE A 232 17.36 13.78 11.29
CA PHE A 232 18.55 13.54 12.11
C PHE A 232 18.45 14.20 13.49
N GLN A 233 17.99 15.47 13.56
CA GLN A 233 17.81 16.17 14.84
C GLN A 233 16.72 15.52 15.70
N LEU A 234 15.62 15.07 15.11
CA LEU A 234 14.55 14.35 15.82
C LEU A 234 15.08 13.08 16.48
N GLU A 235 15.93 12.32 15.78
CA GLU A 235 16.55 11.12 16.32
C GLU A 235 17.57 11.44 17.42
N GLU A 236 18.54 12.31 17.16
CA GLU A 236 19.68 12.59 18.07
C GLU A 236 19.27 13.36 19.34
N GLN A 237 18.32 14.28 19.23
CA GLN A 237 17.98 15.15 20.37
C GLN A 237 16.76 14.66 21.15
N TYR A 238 15.83 13.97 20.47
CA TYR A 238 14.54 13.60 21.03
C TYR A 238 14.26 12.10 21.01
N GLY A 239 15.12 11.29 20.36
CA GLY A 239 14.91 9.85 20.22
C GLY A 239 13.72 9.48 19.33
N ILE A 240 13.26 10.42 18.49
CA ILE A 240 12.11 10.21 17.60
C ILE A 240 12.60 9.63 16.28
N LEU A 241 12.34 8.33 16.07
CA LEU A 241 12.72 7.61 14.86
C LEU A 241 11.73 7.87 13.72
N THR A 242 12.19 8.54 12.68
CA THR A 242 11.41 8.84 11.47
C THR A 242 12.10 8.29 10.23
N ARG A 243 11.47 8.47 9.09
CA ARG A 243 12.12 8.18 7.81
C ARG A 243 12.03 9.41 6.90
N CYS A 244 13.18 9.83 6.35
CA CYS A 244 13.27 10.93 5.40
C CYS A 244 13.40 10.44 3.95
N GLY A 245 12.98 11.25 2.99
CA GLY A 245 13.19 11.09 1.54
C GLY A 245 11.94 10.67 0.77
N LEU A 246 12.13 9.95 -0.34
CA LEU A 246 11.06 9.60 -1.29
C LEU A 246 10.25 8.34 -0.95
N HIS A 247 10.55 7.66 0.15
CA HIS A 247 9.81 6.50 0.67
C HIS A 247 9.51 5.40 -0.38
N CYS A 248 10.37 5.25 -1.39
CA CYS A 248 10.17 4.35 -2.53
C CYS A 248 8.89 4.64 -3.35
N ALA A 249 8.42 5.89 -3.38
CA ALA A 249 7.20 6.29 -4.09
C ALA A 249 7.39 7.63 -4.82
N PRO A 250 8.32 7.72 -5.79
CA PRO A 250 8.61 8.98 -6.49
C PRO A 250 7.38 9.54 -7.24
N LEU A 251 6.46 8.70 -7.71
CA LEU A 251 5.22 9.14 -8.33
C LEU A 251 4.33 9.90 -7.32
N ALA A 252 4.20 9.37 -6.09
CA ALA A 252 3.45 10.05 -5.04
C ALA A 252 4.04 11.41 -4.71
N HIS A 253 5.37 11.51 -4.59
CA HIS A 253 6.03 12.81 -4.34
C HIS A 253 5.86 13.81 -5.48
N LYS A 254 5.83 13.34 -6.74
CA LYS A 254 5.50 14.20 -7.89
C LYS A 254 4.06 14.69 -7.82
N THR A 255 3.12 13.82 -7.50
CA THR A 255 1.69 14.16 -7.34
C THR A 255 1.47 15.17 -6.21
N LEU A 256 2.13 14.94 -5.07
CA LEU A 256 1.99 15.77 -3.85
C LEU A 256 2.89 17.03 -3.85
N GLY A 257 3.72 17.23 -4.90
CA GLY A 257 4.59 18.39 -5.05
C GLY A 257 5.74 18.44 -4.03
N THR A 258 6.27 17.29 -3.64
CA THR A 258 7.41 17.14 -2.71
C THR A 258 8.62 16.43 -3.36
N TYR A 259 8.61 16.30 -4.68
CA TYR A 259 9.73 15.77 -5.46
C TYR A 259 10.67 16.92 -5.87
N PRO A 260 11.99 16.77 -5.84
CA PRO A 260 12.79 15.58 -5.52
C PRO A 260 13.17 15.43 -4.05
N GLU A 261 12.93 16.39 -3.19
CA GLU A 261 13.44 16.47 -1.81
C GLU A 261 12.83 15.39 -0.90
N GLY A 262 11.56 15.01 -1.15
CA GLY A 262 10.82 14.09 -0.29
C GLY A 262 10.27 14.77 0.97
N THR A 263 10.04 14.00 2.02
CA THR A 263 9.45 14.46 3.29
C THR A 263 10.02 13.70 4.47
N VAL A 264 9.82 14.19 5.67
CA VAL A 264 9.96 13.41 6.92
C VAL A 264 8.65 12.69 7.17
N ARG A 265 8.68 11.36 7.28
CA ARG A 265 7.49 10.54 7.49
C ARG A 265 7.43 10.00 8.89
N PHE A 266 6.33 10.28 9.55
CA PHE A 266 5.91 9.73 10.83
C PHE A 266 4.94 8.59 10.61
N SER A 267 4.93 7.62 11.51
CA SER A 267 4.02 6.47 11.43
C SER A 267 3.49 6.17 12.83
N VAL A 268 2.19 6.24 12.97
CA VAL A 268 1.48 5.89 14.20
C VAL A 268 1.06 4.43 14.11
N GLY A 269 1.32 3.66 15.17
CA GLY A 269 0.94 2.26 15.26
C GLY A 269 0.12 1.96 16.53
N TYR A 270 -0.32 0.72 16.66
CA TYR A 270 -1.19 0.32 17.76
C TYR A 270 -0.54 0.40 19.16
N THR A 271 0.79 0.37 19.22
CA THR A 271 1.56 0.52 20.46
C THR A 271 1.91 1.95 20.79
N THR A 272 1.75 2.88 19.86
CA THR A 272 2.03 4.30 20.06
C THR A 272 1.16 4.85 21.20
N THR A 273 1.76 5.63 22.09
CA THR A 273 1.09 6.30 23.20
C THR A 273 0.79 7.77 22.87
N GLU A 274 -0.08 8.39 23.65
CA GLU A 274 -0.36 9.82 23.52
C GLU A 274 0.88 10.67 23.84
N ASP A 275 1.63 10.27 24.88
CA ASP A 275 2.87 10.97 25.30
C ASP A 275 3.96 10.92 24.22
N GLU A 276 3.99 9.86 23.40
CA GLU A 276 4.92 9.76 22.26
C GLU A 276 4.48 10.63 21.07
N VAL A 277 3.21 10.96 21.00
CA VAL A 277 2.66 11.86 19.96
C VAL A 277 2.88 13.33 20.33
N ASP A 278 2.78 13.70 21.61
CA ASP A 278 2.95 15.06 22.13
C ASP A 278 4.42 15.51 22.07
#